data_126ed0e5ed3857cc7d4f2eaa3e447e51
#
_entry.id   126ed0e5ed3857cc7d4f2eaa3e447e51
#
_cell.length_a   1.000
_cell.length_b   1.000
_cell.length_c   1.000
_cell.angle_alpha   90.00
_cell.angle_beta   90.00
_cell.angle_gamma   90.00
#
_symmetry.space_group_name_H-M   'P 1'
#
loop_
_entity.id
_entity.type
_entity.pdbx_description
1 polymer ?
#
loop_
_entity_poly.entity_id
_entity_poly.type
_entity_poly.pdbx_seq_one_letter_code
_entity_poly.pdbx_strand_id
1 'polypeptide(L)'
;MLKSLHRWGIWAALLLAAGSTAAVGPGGVRKQAEMSMQLSGQIDIAPDGSVEAVRLDQQDRLTGELARFVHASVMAWAFEPVVRDGRPVAARSPLMLRLVGKRLEDGNTQVTIRSAGFETYDPESRASVTASKMPPPTYPRSMYEVGAQGDVYLILRVGRDGRVEDLYVEQVNMTVVASESQMRKFRQVLGSNAMAAARRWEFRVPVEGEEADQPHWNVRVPVRYAIVDAGRSLPDEYGVWRAYIPGPRERAPWISDEDWENGSDVLADGGVYMAGRGSGPKLLTPLEG
;
A
#
# COMPACT_ATOMS: atom_id res chain seq x y z
N MET A 1 65.39 -26.90 -47.98
CA MET A 1 65.27 -26.97 -46.51
C MET A 1 64.06 -26.14 -46.10
N LEU A 2 62.89 -26.79 -46.01
CA LEU A 2 61.64 -26.13 -45.57
C LEU A 2 61.27 -26.72 -44.20
N LYS A 3 61.16 -25.86 -43.18
CA LYS A 3 60.66 -26.25 -41.89
C LYS A 3 59.14 -25.88 -41.80
N SER A 4 58.36 -26.93 -41.67
CA SER A 4 56.91 -26.84 -41.45
C SER A 4 56.60 -26.41 -39.99
N LEU A 5 55.83 -25.34 -39.82
CA LEU A 5 55.30 -24.91 -38.57
C LEU A 5 53.88 -25.49 -38.40
N HIS A 6 53.68 -26.35 -37.41
CA HIS A 6 52.41 -26.90 -37.01
C HIS A 6 51.70 -25.84 -36.11
N ARG A 7 50.58 -25.34 -36.59
CA ARG A 7 49.66 -24.50 -35.79
C ARG A 7 48.69 -25.40 -35.04
N TRP A 8 48.86 -25.47 -33.72
CA TRP A 8 47.90 -26.10 -32.82
C TRP A 8 46.77 -25.09 -32.53
N GLY A 9 45.55 -25.43 -33.00
CA GLY A 9 44.35 -24.70 -32.67
C GLY A 9 43.84 -25.14 -31.28
N ILE A 10 43.82 -24.21 -30.33
CA ILE A 10 43.20 -24.43 -29.01
C ILE A 10 41.71 -24.16 -29.18
N TRP A 11 40.90 -25.20 -29.11
CA TRP A 11 39.43 -25.09 -28.97
C TRP A 11 39.11 -24.81 -27.51
N ALA A 12 38.76 -23.55 -27.17
CA ALA A 12 38.20 -23.21 -25.89
C ALA A 12 36.72 -23.60 -25.87
N ALA A 13 36.40 -24.68 -25.18
CA ALA A 13 35.00 -25.04 -24.89
C ALA A 13 34.43 -24.07 -23.84
N LEU A 14 33.55 -23.15 -24.26
CA LEU A 14 32.74 -22.33 -23.36
C LEU A 14 31.69 -23.26 -22.72
N LEU A 15 31.91 -23.67 -21.48
CA LEU A 15 30.90 -24.29 -20.63
C LEU A 15 29.93 -23.16 -20.17
N LEU A 16 28.81 -23.04 -20.87
CA LEU A 16 27.66 -22.30 -20.37
C LEU A 16 27.09 -23.06 -19.16
N ALA A 17 27.48 -22.65 -17.96
CA ALA A 17 26.82 -23.05 -16.74
C ALA A 17 25.41 -22.39 -16.73
N ALA A 18 24.42 -23.11 -17.25
CA ALA A 18 23.02 -22.77 -17.04
C ALA A 18 22.74 -22.94 -15.54
N GLY A 19 22.87 -21.84 -14.78
CA GLY A 19 22.45 -21.79 -13.40
C GLY A 19 20.93 -22.04 -13.35
N SER A 20 20.54 -23.28 -12.99
CA SER A 20 19.16 -23.59 -12.68
C SER A 20 18.75 -22.77 -11.46
N THR A 21 18.02 -21.66 -11.67
CA THR A 21 17.33 -20.96 -10.58
C THR A 21 16.25 -21.90 -10.09
N ALA A 22 16.56 -22.65 -9.02
CA ALA A 22 15.57 -23.50 -8.38
C ALA A 22 14.38 -22.65 -7.98
N ALA A 23 13.20 -22.97 -8.49
CA ALA A 23 11.98 -22.28 -8.16
C ALA A 23 11.75 -22.35 -6.63
N VAL A 24 11.60 -21.19 -5.98
CA VAL A 24 11.35 -21.12 -4.54
C VAL A 24 9.99 -21.75 -4.26
N GLY A 25 9.99 -22.84 -3.50
CA GLY A 25 8.78 -23.54 -3.08
C GLY A 25 8.02 -22.76 -1.99
N PRO A 26 6.82 -23.25 -1.56
CA PRO A 26 5.98 -22.57 -0.56
C PRO A 26 6.70 -22.29 0.76
N GLY A 27 7.67 -23.14 1.16
CA GLY A 27 8.48 -22.93 2.37
C GLY A 27 9.39 -21.69 2.27
N GLY A 28 9.96 -21.40 1.09
CA GLY A 28 10.74 -20.20 0.86
C GLY A 28 9.87 -18.93 0.82
N VAL A 29 8.66 -19.03 0.26
CA VAL A 29 7.70 -17.92 0.25
C VAL A 29 7.23 -17.60 1.68
N ARG A 30 7.01 -18.59 2.54
CA ARG A 30 6.65 -18.36 3.95
C ARG A 30 7.66 -17.51 4.72
N LYS A 31 8.94 -17.58 4.35
CA LYS A 31 9.99 -16.73 4.97
C LYS A 31 9.86 -15.24 4.60
N GLN A 32 9.10 -14.94 3.56
CA GLN A 32 8.79 -13.57 3.14
C GLN A 32 7.53 -13.03 3.81
N ALA A 33 6.82 -13.87 4.59
CA ALA A 33 5.60 -13.46 5.28
C ALA A 33 5.90 -12.39 6.31
N GLU A 34 5.13 -11.34 6.27
CA GLU A 34 5.05 -10.30 7.29
C GLU A 34 3.69 -10.36 7.98
N MET A 35 3.62 -9.81 9.18
CA MET A 35 2.37 -9.57 9.87
C MET A 35 2.03 -8.10 9.77
N SER A 36 0.81 -7.76 9.44
CA SER A 36 0.38 -6.35 9.46
C SER A 36 -0.86 -6.17 10.34
N MET A 37 -0.95 -5.01 10.99
CA MET A 37 -2.08 -4.60 11.80
C MET A 37 -2.44 -3.18 11.44
N GLN A 38 -3.74 -2.91 11.28
CA GLN A 38 -4.24 -1.56 11.06
C GLN A 38 -4.83 -1.01 12.36
N LEU A 39 -4.49 0.24 12.65
CA LEU A 39 -5.04 1.00 13.76
C LEU A 39 -5.58 2.33 13.22
N SER A 40 -6.60 2.85 13.88
CA SER A 40 -7.11 4.20 13.65
C SER A 40 -7.19 4.99 14.94
N GLY A 41 -7.33 6.30 14.81
CA GLY A 41 -7.43 7.20 15.95
C GLY A 41 -7.44 8.65 15.53
N GLN A 42 -7.02 9.51 16.43
CA GLN A 42 -6.88 10.96 16.21
C GLN A 42 -5.58 11.47 16.83
N ILE A 43 -5.03 12.51 16.23
CA ILE A 43 -3.91 13.29 16.76
C ILE A 43 -4.30 14.75 16.89
N ASP A 44 -3.81 15.38 17.95
CA ASP A 44 -3.81 16.84 18.12
C ASP A 44 -2.38 17.34 17.87
N ILE A 45 -2.25 18.31 16.96
CA ILE A 45 -0.97 18.90 16.53
C ILE A 45 -0.94 20.34 17.01
N ALA A 46 0.14 20.72 17.70
CA ALA A 46 0.38 22.08 18.14
C ALA A 46 0.70 23.04 16.98
N PRO A 47 0.63 24.35 17.18
CA PRO A 47 0.98 25.32 16.14
C PRO A 47 2.44 25.23 15.65
N ASP A 48 3.34 24.70 16.46
CA ASP A 48 4.74 24.46 16.09
C ASP A 48 4.98 23.14 15.34
N GLY A 49 3.93 22.33 15.13
CA GLY A 49 3.99 21.04 14.45
C GLY A 49 4.30 19.85 15.35
N SER A 50 4.48 20.05 16.65
CA SER A 50 4.64 18.94 17.61
C SER A 50 3.30 18.24 17.89
N VAL A 51 3.32 16.95 18.28
CA VAL A 51 2.11 16.22 18.67
C VAL A 51 1.79 16.49 20.13
N GLU A 52 0.61 17.04 20.41
CA GLU A 52 0.12 17.31 21.78
C GLU A 52 -0.60 16.09 22.37
N ALA A 53 -1.35 15.36 21.57
CA ALA A 53 -2.11 14.21 22.03
C ALA A 53 -2.35 13.18 20.94
N VAL A 54 -2.43 11.91 21.37
CA VAL A 54 -2.78 10.75 20.54
C VAL A 54 -3.91 10.02 21.22
N ARG A 55 -4.95 9.68 20.45
CA ARG A 55 -6.07 8.85 20.92
C ARG A 55 -6.30 7.74 19.90
N LEU A 56 -6.01 6.51 20.29
CA LEU A 56 -6.30 5.33 19.47
C LEU A 56 -7.76 4.90 19.68
N ASP A 57 -8.42 4.52 18.58
CA ASP A 57 -9.74 3.90 18.65
C ASP A 57 -9.61 2.50 19.27
N GLN A 58 -10.68 2.04 19.96
CA GLN A 58 -10.75 0.67 20.51
C GLN A 58 -9.45 0.21 21.21
N GLN A 59 -8.84 1.09 21.99
CA GLN A 59 -7.54 0.84 22.66
C GLN A 59 -7.58 -0.39 23.58
N ASP A 60 -8.73 -0.77 24.11
CA ASP A 60 -8.98 -1.96 24.91
C ASP A 60 -8.74 -3.27 24.15
N ARG A 61 -8.75 -3.25 22.82
CA ARG A 61 -8.41 -4.41 21.97
C ARG A 61 -6.89 -4.60 21.79
N LEU A 62 -6.09 -3.65 22.20
CA LEU A 62 -4.64 -3.69 22.05
C LEU A 62 -3.98 -4.18 23.33
N THR A 63 -2.83 -4.88 23.20
CA THR A 63 -2.01 -5.15 24.38
C THR A 63 -1.43 -3.84 24.92
N GLY A 64 -1.28 -3.76 26.25
CA GLY A 64 -0.74 -2.54 26.86
C GLY A 64 0.66 -2.15 26.37
N GLU A 65 1.46 -3.13 25.95
CA GLU A 65 2.80 -2.87 25.36
C GLU A 65 2.69 -2.23 23.99
N LEU A 66 1.82 -2.78 23.12
CA LEU A 66 1.59 -2.25 21.78
C LEU A 66 1.02 -0.83 21.83
N ALA A 67 0.02 -0.60 22.69
CA ALA A 67 -0.57 0.72 22.86
C ALA A 67 0.48 1.75 23.33
N ARG A 68 1.35 1.38 24.29
CA ARG A 68 2.45 2.25 24.74
C ARG A 68 3.48 2.52 23.66
N PHE A 69 3.85 1.49 22.87
CA PHE A 69 4.77 1.64 21.74
C PHE A 69 4.24 2.64 20.72
N VAL A 70 2.99 2.44 20.27
CA VAL A 70 2.36 3.32 19.26
C VAL A 70 2.25 4.74 19.81
N HIS A 71 1.77 4.90 21.05
CA HIS A 71 1.64 6.21 21.68
C HIS A 71 2.98 6.94 21.74
N ALA A 72 4.04 6.28 22.25
CA ALA A 72 5.37 6.88 22.36
C ALA A 72 5.96 7.25 21.00
N SER A 73 5.78 6.38 20.00
CA SER A 73 6.26 6.64 18.64
C SER A 73 5.57 7.85 18.03
N VAL A 74 4.23 7.92 18.09
CA VAL A 74 3.47 9.02 17.50
C VAL A 74 3.70 10.34 18.23
N MET A 75 3.82 10.33 19.56
CA MET A 75 4.14 11.52 20.34
C MET A 75 5.52 12.13 20.01
N ALA A 76 6.43 11.35 19.44
CA ALA A 76 7.75 11.81 18.99
C ALA A 76 7.75 12.38 17.56
N TRP A 77 6.61 12.36 16.87
CA TRP A 77 6.53 12.88 15.50
C TRP A 77 6.50 14.40 15.46
N ALA A 78 7.02 14.93 14.37
CA ALA A 78 6.95 16.34 14.02
C ALA A 78 6.26 16.51 12.67
N PHE A 79 5.40 17.50 12.57
CA PHE A 79 4.66 17.87 11.37
C PHE A 79 5.09 19.25 10.89
N GLU A 80 4.88 19.52 9.61
CA GLU A 80 4.89 20.88 9.10
C GLU A 80 3.77 21.67 9.80
N PRO A 81 4.06 22.89 10.35
CA PRO A 81 3.05 23.71 10.99
C PRO A 81 1.83 23.94 10.09
N VAL A 82 0.64 23.64 10.61
CA VAL A 82 -0.60 23.90 9.89
C VAL A 82 -0.87 25.39 9.88
N VAL A 83 -0.90 26.01 8.70
CA VAL A 83 -1.10 27.45 8.56
C VAL A 83 -2.54 27.72 8.08
N ARG A 84 -3.24 28.63 8.79
CA ARG A 84 -4.54 29.18 8.37
C ARG A 84 -4.48 30.69 8.46
N ASP A 85 -4.86 31.36 7.38
CA ASP A 85 -4.80 32.83 7.27
C ASP A 85 -3.41 33.40 7.59
N GLY A 86 -2.35 32.71 7.14
CA GLY A 86 -0.95 33.10 7.33
C GLY A 86 -0.42 32.90 8.75
N ARG A 87 -1.13 32.21 9.63
CA ARG A 87 -0.70 31.96 11.02
C ARG A 87 -0.71 30.46 11.35
N PRO A 88 0.33 29.95 12.05
CA PRO A 88 0.30 28.61 12.57
C PRO A 88 -0.84 28.42 13.56
N VAL A 89 -1.58 27.32 13.42
CA VAL A 89 -2.72 26.99 14.29
C VAL A 89 -2.64 25.56 14.79
N ALA A 90 -3.23 25.29 15.94
CA ALA A 90 -3.45 23.92 16.39
C ALA A 90 -4.41 23.20 15.44
N ALA A 91 -4.15 21.94 15.17
CA ALA A 91 -4.96 21.13 14.27
C ALA A 91 -5.29 19.78 14.91
N ARG A 92 -6.48 19.27 14.59
CA ARG A 92 -6.85 17.88 14.87
C ARG A 92 -6.98 17.12 13.57
N SER A 93 -6.37 15.94 13.50
CA SER A 93 -6.39 15.11 12.31
C SER A 93 -6.78 13.67 12.67
N PRO A 94 -7.49 12.96 11.78
CA PRO A 94 -7.56 11.52 11.85
C PRO A 94 -6.15 10.93 11.75
N LEU A 95 -5.98 9.76 12.33
CA LEU A 95 -4.74 8.97 12.30
C LEU A 95 -5.08 7.56 11.86
N MET A 96 -4.45 7.10 10.80
CA MET A 96 -4.48 5.71 10.38
C MET A 96 -3.04 5.19 10.36
N LEU A 97 -2.81 4.03 10.98
CA LEU A 97 -1.49 3.42 11.10
C LEU A 97 -1.50 2.02 10.54
N ARG A 98 -0.44 1.68 9.85
CA ARG A 98 -0.09 0.30 9.54
C ARG A 98 1.15 -0.09 10.30
N LEU A 99 0.98 -1.02 11.21
CA LEU A 99 2.08 -1.69 11.90
C LEU A 99 2.49 -2.92 11.10
N VAL A 100 3.79 -3.17 11.06
CA VAL A 100 4.35 -4.41 10.50
C VAL A 100 5.16 -5.10 11.57
N GLY A 101 4.85 -6.37 11.80
CA GLY A 101 5.59 -7.27 12.67
C GLY A 101 6.42 -8.23 11.83
N LYS A 102 7.72 -8.23 12.05
CA LYS A 102 8.65 -9.16 11.41
C LYS A 102 9.29 -10.04 12.46
N ARG A 103 9.21 -11.36 12.27
CA ARG A 103 9.88 -12.31 13.16
C ARG A 103 11.39 -12.28 12.88
N LEU A 104 12.15 -12.09 13.93
CA LEU A 104 13.61 -12.10 13.90
C LEU A 104 14.14 -13.55 14.07
N GLU A 105 15.42 -13.74 13.75
CA GLU A 105 16.09 -15.06 13.85
C GLU A 105 16.15 -15.59 15.28
N ASP A 106 16.22 -14.70 16.27
CA ASP A 106 16.22 -15.01 17.71
C ASP A 106 14.82 -15.41 18.25
N GLY A 107 13.80 -15.40 17.38
CA GLY A 107 12.42 -15.72 17.72
C GLY A 107 11.58 -14.55 18.22
N ASN A 108 12.18 -13.39 18.44
CA ASN A 108 11.49 -12.16 18.78
C ASN A 108 10.70 -11.60 17.59
N THR A 109 9.77 -10.68 17.85
CA THR A 109 9.05 -9.95 16.80
C THR A 109 9.39 -8.48 16.91
N GLN A 110 9.99 -7.94 15.86
CA GLN A 110 10.16 -6.50 15.71
C GLN A 110 8.86 -5.91 15.15
N VAL A 111 8.35 -4.88 15.81
CA VAL A 111 7.19 -4.12 15.35
C VAL A 111 7.63 -2.73 14.93
N THR A 112 7.22 -2.30 13.74
CA THR A 112 7.49 -0.96 13.21
C THR A 112 6.20 -0.33 12.73
N ILE A 113 6.13 1.01 12.74
CA ILE A 113 5.07 1.77 12.06
C ILE A 113 5.52 1.94 10.61
N ARG A 114 5.00 1.11 9.72
CA ARG A 114 5.38 1.09 8.30
C ARG A 114 4.84 2.30 7.55
N SER A 115 3.62 2.69 7.84
CA SER A 115 2.95 3.82 7.19
C SER A 115 1.93 4.47 8.09
N ALA A 116 1.68 5.75 7.83
CA ALA A 116 0.68 6.58 8.49
C ALA A 116 -0.13 7.35 7.45
N GLY A 117 -1.42 7.49 7.70
CA GLY A 117 -2.34 8.31 6.93
C GLY A 117 -3.06 9.29 7.87
N PHE A 118 -3.31 10.49 7.37
CA PHE A 118 -3.92 11.58 8.13
C PHE A 118 -5.24 12.04 7.53
N GLU A 119 -5.81 11.21 6.68
CA GLU A 119 -7.07 11.43 5.99
C GLU A 119 -8.00 10.23 6.17
N THR A 120 -9.27 10.51 6.29
CA THR A 120 -10.32 9.50 6.14
C THR A 120 -11.03 9.73 4.82
N TYR A 121 -11.39 8.65 4.15
CA TYR A 121 -12.23 8.77 2.96
C TYR A 121 -13.62 9.29 3.36
N ASP A 122 -13.96 10.46 2.84
CA ASP A 122 -15.30 11.05 2.94
C ASP A 122 -15.95 10.98 1.55
N PRO A 123 -16.96 10.12 1.34
CA PRO A 123 -17.64 10.00 0.05
C PRO A 123 -18.39 11.26 -0.38
N GLU A 124 -18.68 12.19 0.53
CA GLU A 124 -19.38 13.45 0.25
C GLU A 124 -18.42 14.64 0.11
N SER A 125 -17.12 14.42 0.20
CA SER A 125 -16.13 15.48 0.06
C SER A 125 -16.25 16.18 -1.29
N ARG A 126 -16.13 17.53 -1.28
CA ARG A 126 -16.10 18.37 -2.48
C ARG A 126 -14.70 18.89 -2.78
N ALA A 127 -13.74 18.64 -1.87
CA ALA A 127 -12.35 19.05 -1.98
C ALA A 127 -11.43 17.90 -2.40
N SER A 128 -11.93 16.68 -2.53
CA SER A 128 -11.16 15.50 -2.97
C SER A 128 -11.91 14.68 -4.02
N VAL A 129 -11.21 13.80 -4.70
CA VAL A 129 -11.83 12.84 -5.64
C VAL A 129 -12.62 11.82 -4.84
N THR A 130 -13.89 11.62 -5.20
CA THR A 130 -14.77 10.64 -4.56
C THR A 130 -15.40 9.70 -5.56
N ALA A 131 -15.79 8.50 -5.13
CA ALA A 131 -16.44 7.53 -6.00
C ALA A 131 -17.85 8.02 -6.42
N SER A 132 -18.12 8.01 -7.73
CA SER A 132 -19.46 8.20 -8.29
C SER A 132 -20.06 6.84 -8.67
N LYS A 133 -19.29 6.03 -9.41
CA LYS A 133 -19.68 4.69 -9.80
C LYS A 133 -18.44 3.79 -9.78
N MET A 134 -18.31 3.01 -8.73
CA MET A 134 -17.15 2.16 -8.51
C MET A 134 -17.59 0.72 -8.14
N PRO A 135 -18.20 -0.02 -9.09
CA PRO A 135 -18.56 -1.41 -8.84
C PRO A 135 -17.32 -2.25 -8.60
N PRO A 136 -17.32 -3.12 -7.57
CA PRO A 136 -16.19 -3.99 -7.29
C PRO A 136 -15.93 -4.94 -8.45
N PRO A 137 -14.69 -5.37 -8.68
CA PRO A 137 -14.38 -6.38 -9.67
C PRO A 137 -15.06 -7.71 -9.34
N THR A 138 -15.55 -8.40 -10.36
CA THR A 138 -16.02 -9.77 -10.19
C THR A 138 -14.85 -10.69 -9.88
N TYR A 139 -14.95 -11.50 -8.84
CA TYR A 139 -13.88 -12.42 -8.45
C TYR A 139 -13.57 -13.40 -9.60
N PRO A 140 -12.31 -13.52 -10.06
CA PRO A 140 -11.96 -14.45 -11.13
C PRO A 140 -12.18 -15.89 -10.68
N ARG A 141 -12.99 -16.65 -11.42
CA ARG A 141 -13.35 -18.03 -11.07
C ARG A 141 -12.12 -18.91 -10.79
N SER A 142 -11.10 -18.83 -11.66
CA SER A 142 -9.85 -19.58 -11.49
C SER A 142 -9.09 -19.23 -10.21
N MET A 143 -9.22 -18.01 -9.71
CA MET A 143 -8.61 -17.60 -8.43
C MET A 143 -9.44 -18.03 -7.24
N TYR A 144 -10.77 -17.99 -7.38
CA TYR A 144 -11.69 -18.49 -6.36
C TYR A 144 -11.50 -20.00 -6.12
N GLU A 145 -11.43 -20.81 -7.20
CA GLU A 145 -11.27 -22.26 -7.14
C GLU A 145 -9.96 -22.71 -6.44
N VAL A 146 -8.90 -21.90 -6.54
CA VAL A 146 -7.61 -22.17 -5.86
C VAL A 146 -7.45 -21.42 -4.54
N GLY A 147 -8.48 -20.69 -4.09
CA GLY A 147 -8.45 -19.95 -2.83
C GLY A 147 -7.46 -18.78 -2.80
N ALA A 148 -7.09 -18.21 -3.97
CA ALA A 148 -6.13 -17.12 -4.04
C ALA A 148 -6.76 -15.82 -3.53
N GLN A 149 -6.25 -15.25 -2.44
CA GLN A 149 -6.75 -14.05 -1.79
C GLN A 149 -5.63 -13.03 -1.60
N GLY A 150 -5.97 -11.73 -1.60
CA GLY A 150 -4.99 -10.66 -1.43
C GLY A 150 -5.57 -9.28 -1.67
N ASP A 151 -4.74 -8.28 -1.46
CA ASP A 151 -5.06 -6.86 -1.62
C ASP A 151 -4.29 -6.30 -2.82
N VAL A 152 -5.00 -5.65 -3.75
CA VAL A 152 -4.45 -4.97 -4.93
C VAL A 152 -4.51 -3.47 -4.69
N TYR A 153 -3.39 -2.80 -4.81
CA TYR A 153 -3.31 -1.35 -4.73
C TYR A 153 -3.18 -0.79 -6.13
N LEU A 154 -4.20 -0.05 -6.55
CA LEU A 154 -4.22 0.64 -7.84
C LEU A 154 -3.85 2.10 -7.65
N ILE A 155 -3.10 2.65 -8.60
CA ILE A 155 -2.95 4.07 -8.79
C ILE A 155 -3.67 4.45 -10.09
N LEU A 156 -4.53 5.45 -10.03
CA LEU A 156 -5.34 5.92 -11.15
C LEU A 156 -5.07 7.39 -11.41
N ARG A 157 -5.08 7.78 -12.68
CA ARG A 157 -5.20 9.17 -13.09
C ARG A 157 -6.65 9.43 -13.50
N VAL A 158 -7.30 10.37 -12.83
CA VAL A 158 -8.70 10.74 -13.06
C VAL A 158 -8.73 12.09 -13.77
N GLY A 159 -9.36 12.15 -14.94
CA GLY A 159 -9.53 13.37 -15.71
C GLY A 159 -10.64 14.27 -15.16
N ARG A 160 -10.74 15.49 -15.71
CA ARG A 160 -11.76 16.49 -15.31
C ARG A 160 -13.20 16.03 -15.56
N ASP A 161 -13.42 15.06 -16.44
CA ASP A 161 -14.71 14.44 -16.69
C ASP A 161 -15.07 13.33 -15.68
N GLY A 162 -14.19 13.09 -14.69
CA GLY A 162 -14.35 12.06 -13.68
C GLY A 162 -14.05 10.64 -14.18
N ARG A 163 -13.47 10.49 -15.39
CA ARG A 163 -13.10 9.18 -15.94
C ARG A 163 -11.64 8.85 -15.71
N VAL A 164 -11.34 7.56 -15.72
CA VAL A 164 -9.97 7.06 -15.59
C VAL A 164 -9.25 7.23 -16.93
N GLU A 165 -8.23 8.08 -16.95
CA GLU A 165 -7.35 8.30 -18.11
C GLU A 165 -6.23 7.26 -18.17
N ASP A 166 -5.56 7.03 -17.02
CA ASP A 166 -4.48 6.07 -16.85
C ASP A 166 -4.66 5.29 -15.56
N LEU A 167 -4.13 4.07 -15.52
CA LEU A 167 -4.16 3.23 -14.32
C LEU A 167 -2.98 2.25 -14.29
N TYR A 168 -2.52 1.94 -13.09
CA TYR A 168 -1.40 1.05 -12.84
C TYR A 168 -1.62 0.21 -11.58
N VAL A 169 -1.05 -0.99 -11.53
CA VAL A 169 -1.00 -1.81 -10.31
C VAL A 169 0.26 -1.45 -9.55
N GLU A 170 0.12 -0.73 -8.45
CA GLU A 170 1.25 -0.30 -7.62
C GLU A 170 1.82 -1.48 -6.80
N GLN A 171 0.95 -2.33 -6.28
CA GLN A 171 1.34 -3.51 -5.50
C GLN A 171 0.21 -4.54 -5.43
N VAL A 172 0.56 -5.82 -5.30
CA VAL A 172 -0.39 -6.89 -4.96
C VAL A 172 0.17 -7.70 -3.80
N ASN A 173 -0.45 -7.60 -2.64
CA ASN A 173 -0.12 -8.34 -1.44
C ASN A 173 -1.00 -9.58 -1.33
N MET A 174 -0.41 -10.76 -1.19
CA MET A 174 -1.19 -12.00 -1.08
C MET A 174 -1.38 -12.39 0.39
N THR A 175 -2.57 -12.86 0.75
CA THR A 175 -2.88 -13.37 2.10
C THR A 175 -2.85 -14.89 2.16
N VAL A 176 -2.43 -15.54 1.08
CA VAL A 176 -2.24 -16.98 0.96
C VAL A 176 -0.81 -17.30 0.57
N VAL A 177 -0.36 -18.52 0.90
CA VAL A 177 1.00 -19.00 0.58
C VAL A 177 0.92 -20.08 -0.50
N ALA A 178 1.67 -19.87 -1.59
CA ALA A 178 1.84 -20.85 -2.65
C ALA A 178 3.30 -20.85 -3.10
N SER A 179 3.66 -21.62 -4.16
CA SER A 179 4.99 -21.50 -4.77
C SER A 179 5.17 -20.12 -5.39
N GLU A 180 6.42 -19.68 -5.53
CA GLU A 180 6.71 -18.35 -6.10
C GLU A 180 6.10 -18.14 -7.49
N SER A 181 6.12 -19.18 -8.34
CA SER A 181 5.51 -19.12 -9.68
C SER A 181 3.98 -18.95 -9.60
N GLN A 182 3.32 -19.64 -8.67
CA GLN A 182 1.88 -19.47 -8.42
C GLN A 182 1.58 -18.08 -7.85
N MET A 183 2.39 -17.58 -6.90
CA MET A 183 2.24 -16.26 -6.33
C MET A 183 2.32 -15.16 -7.41
N ARG A 184 3.30 -15.26 -8.34
CA ARG A 184 3.39 -14.33 -9.48
C ARG A 184 2.13 -14.40 -10.34
N LYS A 185 1.64 -15.61 -10.66
CA LYS A 185 0.40 -15.78 -11.43
C LYS A 185 -0.82 -15.19 -10.72
N PHE A 186 -0.96 -15.42 -9.41
CA PHE A 186 -2.07 -14.88 -8.63
C PHE A 186 -2.05 -13.35 -8.65
N ARG A 187 -0.91 -12.73 -8.38
CA ARG A 187 -0.73 -11.26 -8.46
C ARG A 187 -1.10 -10.72 -9.84
N GLN A 188 -0.63 -11.36 -10.90
CA GLN A 188 -0.94 -10.95 -12.27
C GLN A 188 -2.44 -11.02 -12.57
N VAL A 189 -3.12 -12.12 -12.19
CA VAL A 189 -4.55 -12.30 -12.49
C VAL A 189 -5.40 -11.34 -11.67
N LEU A 190 -5.14 -11.20 -10.36
CA LEU A 190 -5.89 -10.28 -9.50
C LEU A 190 -5.66 -8.83 -9.92
N GLY A 191 -4.42 -8.43 -10.18
CA GLY A 191 -4.07 -7.09 -10.65
C GLY A 191 -4.75 -6.76 -11.98
N SER A 192 -4.67 -7.66 -12.98
CA SER A 192 -5.32 -7.46 -14.29
C SER A 192 -6.84 -7.38 -14.18
N ASN A 193 -7.45 -8.17 -13.29
CA ASN A 193 -8.89 -8.14 -13.05
C ASN A 193 -9.33 -6.82 -12.38
N ALA A 194 -8.59 -6.36 -11.38
CA ALA A 194 -8.82 -5.06 -10.73
C ALA A 194 -8.71 -3.91 -11.75
N MET A 195 -7.66 -3.91 -12.57
CA MET A 195 -7.49 -2.92 -13.65
C MET A 195 -8.66 -2.93 -14.65
N ALA A 196 -9.14 -4.10 -15.05
CA ALA A 196 -10.27 -4.22 -15.99
C ALA A 196 -11.58 -3.65 -15.40
N ALA A 197 -11.78 -3.75 -14.09
CA ALA A 197 -12.89 -3.09 -13.40
C ALA A 197 -12.69 -1.58 -13.31
N ALA A 198 -11.47 -1.15 -12.89
CA ALA A 198 -11.15 0.25 -12.65
C ALA A 198 -11.27 1.13 -13.90
N ARG A 199 -11.00 0.59 -15.10
CA ARG A 199 -11.23 1.32 -16.37
C ARG A 199 -12.66 1.80 -16.58
N ARG A 200 -13.63 1.25 -15.85
CA ARG A 200 -15.06 1.59 -15.97
C ARG A 200 -15.58 2.38 -14.79
N TRP A 201 -14.71 2.73 -13.84
CA TRP A 201 -15.07 3.53 -12.69
C TRP A 201 -15.26 4.99 -13.09
N GLU A 202 -16.14 5.64 -12.37
CA GLU A 202 -16.43 7.05 -12.53
C GLU A 202 -16.33 7.74 -11.17
N PHE A 203 -15.79 8.94 -11.18
CA PHE A 203 -15.49 9.71 -9.99
C PHE A 203 -16.13 11.09 -10.03
N ARG A 204 -16.40 11.66 -8.87
CA ARG A 204 -16.65 13.08 -8.71
C ARG A 204 -15.29 13.74 -8.44
N VAL A 205 -14.99 14.77 -9.20
CA VAL A 205 -13.73 15.52 -9.06
C VAL A 205 -13.90 16.69 -8.08
N PRO A 206 -12.82 17.18 -7.47
CA PRO A 206 -12.86 18.35 -6.60
C PRO A 206 -13.44 19.57 -7.30
N VAL A 207 -14.29 20.31 -6.59
CA VAL A 207 -14.86 21.59 -7.02
C VAL A 207 -14.59 22.70 -6.02
N GLU A 208 -13.89 22.37 -4.92
CA GLU A 208 -13.51 23.28 -3.82
C GLU A 208 -12.07 22.95 -3.38
N GLY A 209 -11.39 23.92 -2.77
CA GLY A 209 -10.04 23.79 -2.27
C GLY A 209 -8.96 23.99 -3.36
N GLU A 210 -7.71 23.78 -2.97
CA GLU A 210 -6.54 24.02 -3.82
C GLU A 210 -6.45 23.06 -5.03
N GLU A 211 -7.08 21.89 -4.91
CA GLU A 211 -7.07 20.85 -5.95
C GLU A 211 -8.17 21.02 -7.01
N ALA A 212 -9.09 21.99 -6.87
CA ALA A 212 -10.25 22.14 -7.77
C ALA A 212 -9.89 22.44 -9.22
N ASP A 213 -8.78 23.14 -9.45
CA ASP A 213 -8.36 23.62 -10.79
C ASP A 213 -7.32 22.74 -11.48
N GLN A 214 -7.02 21.55 -10.92
CA GLN A 214 -6.05 20.62 -11.52
C GLN A 214 -6.58 20.05 -12.85
N PRO A 215 -5.71 19.76 -13.83
CA PRO A 215 -6.10 19.13 -15.08
C PRO A 215 -6.49 17.64 -14.91
N HIS A 216 -5.94 16.98 -13.91
CA HIS A 216 -6.22 15.59 -13.51
C HIS A 216 -5.79 15.38 -12.05
N TRP A 217 -6.23 14.28 -11.49
CA TRP A 217 -5.88 13.86 -10.11
C TRP A 217 -5.36 12.44 -10.10
N ASN A 218 -4.32 12.21 -9.33
CA ASN A 218 -3.85 10.87 -9.03
C ASN A 218 -4.52 10.36 -7.75
N VAL A 219 -5.10 9.17 -7.79
CA VAL A 219 -5.73 8.56 -6.61
C VAL A 219 -5.29 7.12 -6.43
N ARG A 220 -5.15 6.68 -5.18
CA ARG A 220 -4.94 5.30 -4.80
C ARG A 220 -6.27 4.67 -4.41
N VAL A 221 -6.53 3.47 -4.95
CA VAL A 221 -7.73 2.70 -4.64
C VAL A 221 -7.32 1.28 -4.26
N PRO A 222 -7.51 0.87 -3.00
CA PRO A 222 -7.32 -0.51 -2.58
C PRO A 222 -8.49 -1.37 -3.05
N VAL A 223 -8.19 -2.58 -3.52
CA VAL A 223 -9.18 -3.59 -3.94
C VAL A 223 -8.86 -4.90 -3.25
N ARG A 224 -9.75 -5.32 -2.37
CA ARG A 224 -9.59 -6.56 -1.63
C ARG A 224 -10.24 -7.74 -2.34
N TYR A 225 -9.48 -8.81 -2.48
CA TYR A 225 -9.96 -10.12 -2.89
C TYR A 225 -9.97 -11.06 -1.69
N ALA A 226 -11.14 -11.21 -1.08
CA ALA A 226 -11.35 -12.09 0.06
C ALA A 226 -12.48 -13.08 -0.23
N ILE A 227 -12.33 -14.31 0.26
CA ILE A 227 -13.36 -15.34 0.20
C ILE A 227 -13.98 -15.43 1.58
N VAL A 228 -15.27 -15.14 1.67
CA VAL A 228 -16.05 -15.25 2.90
C VAL A 228 -17.20 -16.22 2.67
N ASP A 229 -17.63 -16.89 3.74
CA ASP A 229 -18.81 -17.76 3.68
C ASP A 229 -20.05 -16.95 3.31
N ALA A 230 -20.96 -17.58 2.58
CA ALA A 230 -22.20 -16.94 2.18
C ALA A 230 -22.97 -16.39 3.40
N GLY A 231 -23.36 -15.11 3.32
CA GLY A 231 -24.08 -14.41 4.38
C GLY A 231 -23.21 -13.88 5.52
N ARG A 232 -21.88 -13.99 5.43
CA ARG A 232 -20.96 -13.33 6.38
C ARG A 232 -20.37 -12.07 5.79
N SER A 233 -20.19 -11.07 6.63
CA SER A 233 -19.40 -9.90 6.33
C SER A 233 -17.92 -10.18 6.58
N LEU A 234 -17.03 -9.36 5.97
CA LEU A 234 -15.63 -9.34 6.36
C LEU A 234 -15.51 -9.02 7.86
N PRO A 235 -14.63 -9.70 8.59
CA PRO A 235 -14.42 -9.42 10.01
C PRO A 235 -13.86 -8.00 10.19
N ASP A 236 -14.17 -7.40 11.33
CA ASP A 236 -13.50 -6.17 11.78
C ASP A 236 -12.02 -6.50 12.07
N GLU A 237 -11.12 -5.81 11.38
CA GLU A 237 -9.69 -6.07 11.40
C GLU A 237 -8.91 -5.10 12.28
N TYR A 238 -9.58 -4.17 12.95
CA TYR A 238 -8.92 -3.24 13.87
C TYR A 238 -8.16 -4.00 14.97
N GLY A 239 -6.88 -3.71 15.11
CA GLY A 239 -6.04 -4.33 16.13
C GLY A 239 -5.76 -5.83 15.94
N VAL A 240 -6.03 -6.38 14.75
CA VAL A 240 -5.81 -7.81 14.43
C VAL A 240 -4.59 -7.97 13.55
N TRP A 241 -3.65 -8.82 13.99
CA TRP A 241 -2.49 -9.20 13.18
C TRP A 241 -2.91 -10.12 12.03
N ARG A 242 -2.61 -9.73 10.81
CA ARG A 242 -2.84 -10.51 9.59
C ARG A 242 -1.53 -10.83 8.90
N ALA A 243 -1.31 -12.11 8.60
CA ALA A 243 -0.19 -12.52 7.79
C ALA A 243 -0.44 -12.18 6.31
N TYR A 244 0.57 -11.65 5.64
CA TYR A 244 0.55 -11.41 4.21
C TYR A 244 1.94 -11.64 3.60
N ILE A 245 1.97 -11.86 2.29
CA ILE A 245 3.20 -11.94 1.51
C ILE A 245 3.27 -10.70 0.63
N PRO A 246 4.15 -9.74 0.92
CA PRO A 246 4.26 -8.53 0.13
C PRO A 246 4.63 -8.85 -1.33
N GLY A 247 3.97 -8.17 -2.25
CA GLY A 247 4.39 -8.16 -3.64
C GLY A 247 5.43 -7.09 -3.90
N PRO A 248 6.13 -7.14 -5.04
CA PRO A 248 6.96 -6.04 -5.47
C PRO A 248 6.11 -4.77 -5.57
N ARG A 249 6.67 -3.64 -5.12
CA ARG A 249 6.04 -2.33 -5.28
C ARG A 249 6.58 -1.70 -6.55
N GLU A 250 5.68 -1.31 -7.43
CA GLU A 250 5.99 -0.76 -8.75
C GLU A 250 5.41 0.65 -8.87
N ARG A 251 6.21 1.58 -9.32
CA ARG A 251 5.81 2.97 -9.50
C ARG A 251 5.18 3.18 -10.86
N ALA A 252 4.02 3.83 -10.90
CA ALA A 252 3.43 4.24 -12.17
C ALA A 252 4.32 5.28 -12.86
N PRO A 253 4.48 5.22 -14.21
CA PRO A 253 5.44 6.07 -14.94
C PRO A 253 5.20 7.58 -14.80
N TRP A 254 3.99 8.00 -14.43
CA TRP A 254 3.59 9.40 -14.32
C TRP A 254 3.56 9.94 -12.88
N ILE A 255 3.87 9.12 -11.88
CA ILE A 255 3.89 9.54 -10.47
C ILE A 255 5.22 10.19 -10.16
N SER A 256 5.19 11.36 -9.52
CA SER A 256 6.38 12.07 -9.05
C SER A 256 7.12 11.29 -7.96
N ASP A 257 8.39 11.63 -7.70
CA ASP A 257 9.14 11.04 -6.59
C ASP A 257 8.47 11.40 -5.26
N GLU A 258 8.02 12.63 -5.09
CA GLU A 258 7.35 13.11 -3.88
C GLU A 258 6.05 12.33 -3.60
N ASP A 259 5.19 12.14 -4.62
CA ASP A 259 3.93 11.40 -4.48
C ASP A 259 4.15 9.91 -4.23
N TRP A 260 5.28 9.38 -4.72
CA TRP A 260 5.68 8.01 -4.46
C TRP A 260 6.15 7.79 -3.03
N GLU A 261 7.03 8.67 -2.54
CA GLU A 261 7.61 8.58 -1.19
C GLU A 261 6.58 8.88 -0.09
N ASN A 262 5.70 9.86 -0.32
CA ASN A 262 4.64 10.23 0.63
C ASN A 262 3.40 9.34 0.55
N GLY A 263 3.39 8.36 -0.35
CA GLY A 263 2.25 7.47 -0.53
C GLY A 263 2.06 6.52 0.64
N SER A 264 0.98 6.71 1.41
CA SER A 264 0.54 5.75 2.43
C SER A 264 -0.10 4.53 1.77
N ASP A 265 0.21 3.33 2.30
CA ASP A 265 -0.48 2.08 1.99
C ASP A 265 -1.50 1.70 3.09
N VAL A 266 -1.73 2.60 4.05
CA VAL A 266 -2.81 2.48 5.05
C VAL A 266 -4.09 3.02 4.45
N LEU A 267 -4.67 2.24 3.56
CA LEU A 267 -5.87 2.63 2.84
C LEU A 267 -7.00 1.66 3.23
N ALA A 268 -8.11 2.19 3.72
CA ALA A 268 -9.30 1.38 3.96
C ALA A 268 -9.89 0.90 2.63
N ASP A 269 -10.31 -0.35 2.60
CA ASP A 269 -10.92 -0.96 1.41
C ASP A 269 -12.15 -0.18 0.95
N GLY A 270 -12.31 -0.04 -0.36
CA GLY A 270 -13.43 0.71 -0.96
C GLY A 270 -13.31 2.24 -0.92
N GLY A 271 -12.24 2.78 -0.33
CA GLY A 271 -11.95 4.22 -0.33
C GLY A 271 -11.21 4.68 -1.60
N VAL A 272 -11.24 5.99 -1.82
CA VAL A 272 -10.48 6.70 -2.86
C VAL A 272 -9.60 7.74 -2.15
N TYR A 273 -8.30 7.64 -2.34
CA TYR A 273 -7.32 8.45 -1.61
C TYR A 273 -6.46 9.24 -2.59
N MET A 274 -6.36 10.54 -2.37
CA MET A 274 -5.49 11.39 -3.19
C MET A 274 -4.04 10.90 -3.09
N ALA A 275 -3.38 10.73 -4.24
CA ALA A 275 -1.95 10.45 -4.29
C ALA A 275 -1.22 11.79 -4.41
N GLY A 276 -0.33 12.07 -3.48
CA GLY A 276 0.37 13.34 -3.42
C GLY A 276 0.00 14.16 -2.19
N ARG A 277 -0.21 15.46 -2.36
CA ARG A 277 -0.64 16.34 -1.27
C ARG A 277 -2.06 16.00 -0.87
N GLY A 278 -2.19 15.10 0.11
CA GLY A 278 -3.45 14.93 0.80
C GLY A 278 -3.86 16.20 1.54
N SER A 279 -5.15 16.30 1.88
CA SER A 279 -5.69 17.42 2.69
C SER A 279 -5.21 17.39 4.15
N GLY A 280 -4.44 16.38 4.53
CA GLY A 280 -3.95 16.16 5.89
C GLY A 280 -2.63 16.86 6.22
N PRO A 281 -2.24 16.89 7.51
CA PRO A 281 -0.97 17.45 7.95
C PRO A 281 0.21 16.66 7.39
N LYS A 282 1.27 17.36 7.00
CA LYS A 282 2.48 16.77 6.43
C LYS A 282 3.43 16.31 7.53
N LEU A 283 3.66 15.00 7.61
CA LEU A 283 4.62 14.41 8.54
C LEU A 283 6.06 14.69 8.09
N LEU A 284 6.90 15.21 8.99
CA LEU A 284 8.32 15.47 8.77
C LEU A 284 9.21 14.34 9.31
N THR A 285 8.75 13.63 10.34
CA THR A 285 9.47 12.50 10.91
C THR A 285 9.45 11.31 9.95
N PRO A 286 10.62 10.80 9.51
CA PRO A 286 10.66 9.60 8.68
C PRO A 286 10.04 8.40 9.42
N LEU A 287 9.23 7.62 8.74
CA LEU A 287 8.76 6.35 9.25
C LEU A 287 9.84 5.29 9.01
N GLU A 288 10.12 4.50 10.04
CA GLU A 288 11.05 3.38 9.92
C GLU A 288 10.41 2.29 9.05
N GLY A 289 10.88 2.18 7.80
CA GLY A 289 10.45 1.21 6.81
C GLY A 289 11.30 -0.06 6.78
#